data_ac1f2117c49c9716fc64c80b78d7cb77
#
_entry.id   ac1f2117c49c9716fc64c80b78d7cb77
#
_cell.length_a   1.000
_cell.length_b   1.000
_cell.length_c   1.000
_cell.angle_alpha   90.00
_cell.angle_beta   90.00
_cell.angle_gamma   90.00
#
_symmetry.space_group_name_H-M   'P 1'
#
loop_
_entity.id
_entity.type
_entity.pdbx_description
1 polymer ?
#
loop_
_entity_poly.entity_id
_entity_poly.type
_entity_poly.pdbx_seq_one_letter_code
_entity_poly.pdbx_strand_id
1 'polypeptide(L)'
;MAKITKSPWLLHYDGSSCNGCDIEVLACLTPVYDVERFGIINTGNPKHADIFLVTGGINEKNKAVVKQLYDQMPEPKVVVAVGICACNGGVFKDAYNIIGGVDKAIPVDVYVPGCAARPEAIIDGVVKALGVLDEKQKAFKEAKKKKGEDK
;
A
#
# COMPACT_ATOMS: atom_id res chain seq x y z
N MET A 1 9.66 -20.80 -6.74
CA MET A 1 8.65 -19.72 -6.67
C MET A 1 9.08 -18.56 -7.56
N ALA A 2 8.19 -18.09 -8.43
CA ALA A 2 8.43 -16.90 -9.26
C ALA A 2 8.71 -15.66 -8.40
N LYS A 3 9.39 -14.66 -8.95
CA LYS A 3 9.56 -13.37 -8.28
C LYS A 3 8.24 -12.58 -8.38
N ILE A 4 7.59 -12.32 -7.26
CA ILE A 4 6.38 -11.49 -7.17
C ILE A 4 6.65 -10.08 -7.70
N THR A 5 7.86 -9.57 -7.51
CA THR A 5 8.29 -8.25 -7.98
C THR A 5 8.27 -8.04 -9.49
N LYS A 6 8.07 -9.10 -10.31
CA LYS A 6 7.94 -8.97 -11.77
C LYS A 6 6.56 -8.50 -12.23
N SER A 7 5.52 -8.81 -11.47
CA SER A 7 4.14 -8.42 -11.76
C SER A 7 3.39 -8.35 -10.43
N PRO A 8 3.65 -7.32 -9.61
CA PRO A 8 2.99 -7.15 -8.33
C PRO A 8 1.56 -6.69 -8.54
N TRP A 9 0.65 -7.24 -7.76
CA TRP A 9 -0.73 -6.80 -7.75
C TRP A 9 -0.95 -5.81 -6.62
N LEU A 10 -1.60 -4.70 -6.94
CA LEU A 10 -1.80 -3.57 -6.06
C LEU A 10 -3.27 -3.48 -5.67
N LEU A 11 -3.53 -3.37 -4.37
CA LEU A 11 -4.84 -3.02 -3.83
C LEU A 11 -4.83 -1.55 -3.41
N HIS A 12 -5.66 -0.73 -4.03
CA HIS A 12 -5.88 0.66 -3.62
C HIS A 12 -7.10 0.75 -2.70
N TYR A 13 -6.96 1.48 -1.61
CA TYR A 13 -8.04 1.77 -0.66
C TYR A 13 -8.02 3.24 -0.24
N ASP A 14 -9.15 3.91 -0.40
CA ASP A 14 -9.39 5.25 0.13
C ASP A 14 -9.91 5.20 1.56
N GLY A 15 -9.13 5.73 2.50
CA GLY A 15 -9.46 5.76 3.91
C GLY A 15 -10.49 6.83 4.27
N SER A 16 -10.17 8.08 4.04
CA SER A 16 -11.00 9.27 4.27
C SER A 16 -10.33 10.44 3.58
N SER A 17 -10.15 10.33 2.26
CA SER A 17 -9.43 11.33 1.50
C SER A 17 -10.36 12.41 0.94
N CYS A 18 -9.75 13.53 0.49
CA CYS A 18 -10.43 14.50 -0.36
C CYS A 18 -10.45 14.06 -1.83
N ASN A 19 -10.08 12.83 -2.13
CA ASN A 19 -9.88 12.21 -3.44
C ASN A 19 -8.74 12.81 -4.29
N GLY A 20 -7.98 13.77 -3.79
CA GLY A 20 -6.85 14.34 -4.53
C GLY A 20 -5.77 13.29 -4.83
N CYS A 21 -5.34 12.55 -3.81
CA CYS A 21 -4.36 11.47 -3.98
C CYS A 21 -4.91 10.31 -4.79
N ASP A 22 -6.22 10.03 -4.70
CA ASP A 22 -6.87 8.94 -5.45
C ASP A 22 -6.86 9.21 -6.95
N ILE A 23 -7.14 10.45 -7.35
CA ILE A 23 -7.06 10.89 -8.74
C ILE A 23 -5.62 10.73 -9.25
N GLU A 24 -4.61 11.08 -8.45
CA GLU A 24 -3.20 10.94 -8.82
C GLU A 24 -2.77 9.46 -8.89
N VAL A 25 -3.30 8.60 -8.02
CA VAL A 25 -3.10 7.13 -8.12
C VAL A 25 -3.72 6.59 -9.41
N LEU A 26 -4.92 7.01 -9.76
CA LEU A 26 -5.56 6.61 -11.02
C LEU A 26 -4.82 7.19 -12.24
N ALA A 27 -4.25 8.39 -12.13
CA ALA A 27 -3.42 8.98 -13.18
C ALA A 27 -2.19 8.10 -13.51
N CYS A 28 -1.63 7.39 -12.52
CA CYS A 28 -0.53 6.44 -12.77
C CYS A 28 -0.91 5.30 -13.72
N LEU A 29 -2.20 4.94 -13.82
CA LEU A 29 -2.72 3.91 -14.72
C LEU A 29 -3.04 4.45 -16.12
N THR A 30 -3.03 5.78 -16.30
CA THR A 30 -3.33 6.41 -17.59
C THR A 30 -2.16 6.25 -18.58
N PRO A 31 -2.40 6.42 -19.89
CA PRO A 31 -1.36 6.25 -20.92
C PRO A 31 -0.11 7.13 -20.74
N VAL A 32 -0.21 8.24 -20.00
CA VAL A 32 0.95 9.14 -19.76
C VAL A 32 2.00 8.46 -18.89
N TYR A 33 1.57 7.76 -17.84
CA TYR A 33 2.46 7.08 -16.88
C TYR A 33 2.52 5.58 -17.11
N ASP A 34 1.39 4.97 -17.46
CA ASP A 34 1.24 3.56 -17.87
C ASP A 34 2.04 2.57 -17.01
N VAL A 35 1.78 2.59 -15.70
CA VAL A 35 2.49 1.68 -14.77
C VAL A 35 2.17 0.21 -15.01
N GLU A 36 1.06 -0.10 -15.71
CA GLU A 36 0.68 -1.47 -16.06
C GLU A 36 1.69 -2.13 -16.99
N ARG A 37 2.39 -1.35 -17.84
CA ARG A 37 3.48 -1.86 -18.69
C ARG A 37 4.65 -2.44 -17.91
N PHE A 38 4.79 -2.07 -16.64
CA PHE A 38 5.79 -2.63 -15.72
C PHE A 38 5.28 -3.87 -14.97
N GLY A 39 4.08 -4.35 -15.31
CA GLY A 39 3.47 -5.51 -14.71
C GLY A 39 2.68 -5.23 -13.42
N ILE A 40 2.46 -3.96 -13.09
CA ILE A 40 1.66 -3.56 -11.93
C ILE A 40 0.18 -3.63 -12.32
N ILE A 41 -0.59 -4.45 -11.62
CA ILE A 41 -2.02 -4.62 -11.87
C ILE A 41 -2.81 -4.14 -10.65
N ASN A 42 -3.76 -3.22 -10.86
CA ASN A 42 -4.68 -2.82 -9.81
C ASN A 42 -5.80 -3.86 -9.67
N THR A 43 -5.99 -4.38 -8.46
CA THR A 43 -7.00 -5.41 -8.14
C THR A 43 -7.89 -4.98 -6.99
N GLY A 44 -9.17 -5.32 -7.07
CA GLY A 44 -10.11 -5.14 -5.95
C GLY A 44 -10.12 -6.28 -4.94
N ASN A 45 -9.32 -7.34 -5.17
CA ASN A 45 -9.32 -8.51 -4.29
C ASN A 45 -8.08 -8.54 -3.38
N PRO A 46 -8.24 -8.36 -2.05
CA PRO A 46 -7.11 -8.35 -1.12
C PRO A 46 -6.33 -9.67 -1.10
N LYS A 47 -6.96 -10.80 -1.41
CA LYS A 47 -6.29 -12.12 -1.43
C LYS A 47 -5.30 -12.28 -2.58
N HIS A 48 -5.36 -11.42 -3.59
CA HIS A 48 -4.44 -11.43 -4.74
C HIS A 48 -3.41 -10.30 -4.68
N ALA A 49 -3.58 -9.36 -3.75
CA ALA A 49 -2.72 -8.18 -3.68
C ALA A 49 -1.43 -8.44 -2.90
N ASP A 50 -0.33 -7.92 -3.43
CA ASP A 50 1.01 -7.94 -2.82
C ASP A 50 1.35 -6.59 -2.18
N ILE A 51 0.83 -5.49 -2.75
CA ILE A 51 1.04 -4.13 -2.31
C ILE A 51 -0.31 -3.53 -1.90
N PHE A 52 -0.39 -3.03 -0.68
CA PHE A 52 -1.55 -2.30 -0.17
C PHE A 52 -1.26 -0.81 -0.19
N LEU A 53 -1.90 -0.09 -1.10
CA LEU A 53 -1.76 1.35 -1.27
C LEU A 53 -2.96 2.03 -0.62
N VAL A 54 -2.70 2.82 0.41
CA VAL A 54 -3.75 3.49 1.19
C VAL A 54 -3.60 4.99 1.05
N THR A 55 -4.69 5.65 0.66
CA THR A 55 -4.84 7.10 0.62
C THR A 55 -5.76 7.58 1.75
N GLY A 56 -5.65 8.85 2.11
CA GLY A 56 -6.48 9.45 3.15
C GLY A 56 -6.12 9.04 4.58
N GLY A 57 -6.70 9.75 5.54
CA GLY A 57 -6.52 9.49 6.96
C GLY A 57 -7.39 8.34 7.46
N ILE A 58 -7.05 7.82 8.62
CA ILE A 58 -7.85 6.77 9.26
C ILE A 58 -8.86 7.41 10.23
N ASN A 59 -10.11 7.02 10.07
CA ASN A 59 -11.20 7.38 10.99
C ASN A 59 -11.66 6.16 11.79
N GLU A 60 -12.48 6.38 12.81
CA GLU A 60 -12.98 5.31 13.69
C GLU A 60 -13.77 4.23 12.94
N LYS A 61 -14.46 4.59 11.86
CA LYS A 61 -15.27 3.63 11.08
C LYS A 61 -14.43 2.79 10.14
N ASN A 62 -13.45 3.40 9.46
CA ASN A 62 -12.65 2.68 8.46
C ASN A 62 -11.46 1.92 9.05
N LYS A 63 -11.06 2.21 10.29
CA LYS A 63 -9.97 1.50 10.98
C LYS A 63 -10.15 -0.03 10.96
N ALA A 64 -11.36 -0.49 11.27
CA ALA A 64 -11.67 -1.92 11.27
C ALA A 64 -11.58 -2.53 9.86
N VAL A 65 -12.06 -1.79 8.85
CA VAL A 65 -12.03 -2.21 7.45
C VAL A 65 -10.60 -2.31 6.93
N VAL A 66 -9.77 -1.30 7.17
CA VAL A 66 -8.35 -1.29 6.77
C VAL A 66 -7.60 -2.46 7.38
N LYS A 67 -7.83 -2.72 8.67
CA LYS A 67 -7.23 -3.86 9.35
C LYS A 67 -7.71 -5.20 8.76
N GLN A 68 -8.99 -5.33 8.48
CA GLN A 68 -9.56 -6.54 7.87
C GLN A 68 -9.00 -6.79 6.48
N LEU A 69 -8.85 -5.76 5.64
CA LEU A 69 -8.23 -5.88 4.32
C LEU A 69 -6.77 -6.31 4.43
N TYR A 70 -6.02 -5.68 5.35
CA TYR A 70 -4.63 -6.04 5.62
C TYR A 70 -4.50 -7.50 6.06
N ASP A 71 -5.36 -7.98 6.96
CA ASP A 71 -5.32 -9.35 7.46
C ASP A 71 -5.68 -10.39 6.37
N GLN A 72 -6.51 -10.00 5.38
CA GLN A 72 -6.87 -10.86 4.25
C GLN A 72 -5.76 -10.98 3.19
N MET A 73 -4.82 -10.05 3.15
CA MET A 73 -3.71 -10.10 2.20
C MET A 73 -2.71 -11.20 2.58
N PRO A 74 -2.24 -12.01 1.62
CA PRO A 74 -1.23 -13.03 1.87
C PRO A 74 0.15 -12.42 2.19
N GLU A 75 0.97 -13.17 2.91
CA GLU A 75 2.40 -12.83 3.09
C GLU A 75 3.25 -13.39 1.94
N PRO A 76 4.27 -12.69 1.46
CA PRO A 76 4.75 -11.37 1.92
C PRO A 76 3.96 -10.22 1.32
N LYS A 77 3.69 -9.18 2.10
CA LYS A 77 2.94 -7.99 1.70
C LYS A 77 3.64 -6.70 2.13
N VAL A 78 3.36 -5.61 1.43
CA VAL A 78 3.91 -4.28 1.70
C VAL A 78 2.80 -3.24 1.72
N VAL A 79 2.87 -2.30 2.65
CA VAL A 79 1.91 -1.21 2.82
C VAL A 79 2.56 0.12 2.43
N VAL A 80 1.90 0.86 1.55
CA VAL A 80 2.31 2.18 1.09
C VAL A 80 1.26 3.21 1.48
N ALA A 81 1.63 4.17 2.31
CA ALA A 81 0.78 5.30 2.67
C ALA A 81 1.01 6.47 1.71
N VAL A 82 0.00 6.85 0.94
CA VAL A 82 0.10 7.89 -0.08
C VAL A 82 -0.63 9.16 0.35
N GLY A 83 0.10 10.26 0.28
CA GLY A 83 -0.38 11.58 0.66
C GLY A 83 -0.20 11.90 2.14
N ILE A 84 -0.18 13.17 2.47
CA ILE A 84 0.07 13.62 3.85
C ILE A 84 -1.01 13.15 4.83
N CYS A 85 -2.26 13.00 4.34
CA CYS A 85 -3.36 12.50 5.17
C CYS A 85 -3.14 11.05 5.59
N ALA A 86 -2.65 10.20 4.68
CA ALA A 86 -2.29 8.82 4.99
C ALA A 86 -1.05 8.72 5.88
N CYS A 87 -0.08 9.65 5.70
CA CYS A 87 1.16 9.65 6.48
C CYS A 87 0.93 10.02 7.96
N ASN A 88 0.14 11.06 8.24
CA ASN A 88 -0.01 11.57 9.62
C ASN A 88 -1.38 12.19 9.93
N GLY A 89 -2.36 12.07 9.04
CA GLY A 89 -3.67 12.71 9.16
C GLY A 89 -3.78 14.07 8.44
N GLY A 90 -2.65 14.65 8.04
CA GLY A 90 -2.59 15.92 7.30
C GLY A 90 -3.33 17.07 8.01
N VAL A 91 -4.06 17.87 7.24
CA VAL A 91 -4.87 18.98 7.75
C VAL A 91 -6.06 18.52 8.62
N PHE A 92 -6.47 17.25 8.48
CA PHE A 92 -7.58 16.66 9.23
C PHE A 92 -7.16 15.97 10.52
N LYS A 93 -5.90 16.05 10.92
CA LYS A 93 -5.32 15.32 12.06
C LYS A 93 -6.11 15.52 13.36
N ASP A 94 -6.59 16.75 13.59
CA ASP A 94 -7.32 17.11 14.81
C ASP A 94 -8.84 17.13 14.62
N ALA A 95 -9.34 16.61 13.49
CA ALA A 95 -10.76 16.51 13.24
C ALA A 95 -11.41 15.43 14.11
N TYR A 96 -12.66 15.67 14.48
CA TYR A 96 -13.44 14.92 15.48
C TYR A 96 -13.34 13.38 15.34
N ASN A 97 -13.33 12.83 14.14
CA ASN A 97 -13.41 11.39 13.93
C ASN A 97 -12.15 10.81 13.29
N ILE A 98 -11.10 11.60 13.12
CA ILE A 98 -9.83 11.17 12.53
C ILE A 98 -8.88 10.71 13.64
N ILE A 99 -8.38 9.47 13.49
CA ILE A 99 -7.40 8.89 14.42
C ILE A 99 -5.98 9.35 14.05
N GLY A 100 -5.74 9.63 12.77
CA GLY A 100 -4.45 10.05 12.25
C GLY A 100 -4.05 9.34 10.96
N GLY A 101 -2.78 9.03 10.82
CA GLY A 101 -2.22 8.30 9.67
C GLY A 101 -2.55 6.81 9.68
N VAL A 102 -2.20 6.14 8.59
CA VAL A 102 -2.41 4.70 8.39
C VAL A 102 -1.63 3.86 9.41
N ASP A 103 -0.51 4.38 9.90
CA ASP A 103 0.32 3.77 10.94
C ASP A 103 -0.42 3.49 12.26
N LYS A 104 -1.52 4.20 12.51
CA LYS A 104 -2.38 3.98 13.68
C LYS A 104 -3.29 2.76 13.57
N ALA A 105 -3.43 2.20 12.38
CA ALA A 105 -4.29 1.03 12.13
C ALA A 105 -3.48 -0.21 11.75
N ILE A 106 -2.49 -0.05 10.86
CA ILE A 106 -1.67 -1.14 10.32
C ILE A 106 -0.20 -0.67 10.19
N PRO A 107 0.78 -1.59 10.20
CA PRO A 107 2.17 -1.23 9.95
C PRO A 107 2.35 -0.71 8.52
N VAL A 108 3.09 0.39 8.37
CA VAL A 108 3.39 1.03 7.09
C VAL A 108 4.86 0.84 6.76
N ASP A 109 5.16 0.41 5.54
CA ASP A 109 6.53 0.16 5.08
C ASP A 109 7.10 1.37 4.31
N VAL A 110 6.26 2.04 3.52
CA VAL A 110 6.69 3.17 2.69
C VAL A 110 5.71 4.34 2.81
N TYR A 111 6.24 5.53 2.96
CA TYR A 111 5.48 6.78 2.99
C TYR A 111 5.76 7.61 1.74
N VAL A 112 4.71 8.11 1.11
CA VAL A 112 4.77 9.01 -0.05
C VAL A 112 4.07 10.31 0.33
N PRO A 113 4.81 11.32 0.83
CA PRO A 113 4.22 12.58 1.23
C PRO A 113 3.79 13.41 0.01
N GLY A 114 2.82 14.26 0.22
CA GLY A 114 2.31 15.21 -0.78
C GLY A 114 0.83 15.53 -0.52
N CYS A 115 0.39 16.70 -1.00
CA CYS A 115 -1.00 17.12 -0.91
C CYS A 115 -1.43 17.84 -2.21
N ALA A 116 -1.82 17.08 -3.21
CA ALA A 116 -1.75 15.60 -3.39
C ALA A 116 -0.32 15.15 -3.71
N ALA A 117 -0.03 13.87 -3.49
CA ALA A 117 1.20 13.26 -3.97
C ALA A 117 1.12 13.12 -5.51
N ARG A 118 2.15 13.61 -6.22
CA ARG A 118 2.20 13.52 -7.68
C ARG A 118 2.37 12.08 -8.16
N PRO A 119 1.91 11.75 -9.38
CA PRO A 119 2.05 10.40 -9.94
C PRO A 119 3.49 9.89 -9.94
N GLU A 120 4.47 10.74 -10.26
CA GLU A 120 5.89 10.38 -10.25
C GLU A 120 6.35 9.96 -8.85
N ALA A 121 5.94 10.70 -7.81
CA ALA A 121 6.28 10.38 -6.43
C ALA A 121 5.60 9.09 -5.96
N ILE A 122 4.39 8.82 -6.44
CA ILE A 122 3.66 7.57 -6.16
C ILE A 122 4.40 6.39 -6.80
N ILE A 123 4.82 6.52 -8.06
CA ILE A 123 5.59 5.51 -8.79
C ILE A 123 6.90 5.22 -8.07
N ASP A 124 7.65 6.26 -7.68
CA ASP A 124 8.88 6.10 -6.90
C ASP A 124 8.64 5.38 -5.56
N GLY A 125 7.52 5.70 -4.89
CA GLY A 125 7.09 5.02 -3.68
C GLY A 125 6.81 3.54 -3.90
N VAL A 126 6.13 3.19 -5.00
CA VAL A 126 5.86 1.80 -5.38
C VAL A 126 7.15 1.07 -5.74
N VAL A 127 8.08 1.71 -6.44
CA VAL A 127 9.40 1.12 -6.75
C VAL A 127 10.18 0.81 -5.46
N LYS A 128 10.16 1.71 -4.48
CA LYS A 128 10.73 1.44 -3.14
C LYS A 128 10.02 0.27 -2.45
N ALA A 129 8.70 0.22 -2.54
CA ALA A 129 7.90 -0.87 -1.99
C ALA A 129 8.26 -2.23 -2.61
N LEU A 130 8.57 -2.27 -3.91
CA LEU A 130 9.05 -3.49 -4.57
C LEU A 130 10.39 -3.98 -4.00
N GLY A 131 11.29 -3.06 -3.65
CA GLY A 131 12.54 -3.39 -2.94
C GLY A 131 12.27 -4.07 -1.60
N VAL A 132 11.40 -3.47 -0.78
CA VAL A 132 10.98 -4.01 0.52
C VAL A 132 10.28 -5.38 0.34
N LEU A 133 9.44 -5.52 -0.68
CA LEU A 133 8.75 -6.77 -1.00
C LEU A 133 9.74 -7.90 -1.36
N ASP A 134 10.80 -7.59 -2.11
CA ASP A 134 11.84 -8.58 -2.46
C ASP A 134 12.60 -9.05 -1.21
N GLU A 135 12.92 -8.15 -0.29
CA GLU A 135 13.53 -8.47 1.00
C GLU A 135 12.62 -9.34 1.88
N LYS A 136 11.35 -8.96 2.03
CA LYS A 136 10.35 -9.75 2.76
C LYS A 136 10.14 -11.13 2.11
N GLN A 137 10.16 -11.22 0.77
CA GLN A 137 10.04 -12.49 0.06
C GLN A 137 11.24 -13.43 0.33
N LYS A 138 12.45 -12.87 0.41
CA LYS A 138 13.65 -13.65 0.76
C LYS A 138 13.57 -14.17 2.19
N ALA A 139 13.25 -13.30 3.15
CA ALA A 139 13.08 -13.67 4.55
C ALA A 139 11.99 -14.73 4.74
N PHE A 140 10.87 -14.61 4.04
CA PHE A 140 9.78 -15.58 4.10
C PHE A 140 10.17 -16.96 3.53
N LYS A 141 10.97 -16.99 2.46
CA LYS A 141 11.49 -18.23 1.90
C LYS A 141 12.46 -18.93 2.87
N GLU A 142 13.34 -18.18 3.52
CA GLU A 142 14.28 -18.70 4.52
C GLU A 142 13.55 -19.27 5.74
N ALA A 143 12.53 -18.55 6.24
CA ALA A 143 11.72 -19.02 7.34
C ALA A 143 10.95 -20.32 7.01
N LYS A 144 10.45 -20.44 5.77
CA LYS A 144 9.81 -21.69 5.29
C LYS A 144 10.80 -22.85 5.18
N LYS A 145 12.03 -22.58 4.74
CA LYS A 145 13.06 -23.60 4.61
C LYS A 145 13.44 -24.18 5.98
N LYS A 146 13.64 -23.32 6.98
CA LYS A 146 13.90 -23.74 8.37
C LYS A 146 12.78 -24.59 8.98
N LYS A 147 11.51 -24.25 8.72
CA LYS A 147 10.36 -25.03 9.20
C LYS A 147 10.18 -26.37 8.47
N GLY A 148 10.78 -26.57 7.31
CA GLY A 148 10.75 -27.83 6.55
C GLY A 148 11.88 -28.81 6.92
N GLU A 149 12.94 -28.32 7.57
CA GLU A 149 14.06 -29.14 8.06
C GLU A 149 13.81 -29.71 9.46
N ASP A 150 12.82 -29.15 10.19
CA ASP A 150 12.41 -29.61 11.55
C ASP A 150 11.26 -30.66 11.52
N LYS A 151 10.95 -31.24 10.35
CA LYS A 151 9.99 -32.33 10.19
C LYS A 151 10.64 -33.56 9.56
#